data_2de6b63c76c4bcc2eb57af375b9d8fec
#
_entry.id   2de6b63c76c4bcc2eb57af375b9d8fec
#
_cell.length_a   1.000
_cell.length_b   1.000
_cell.length_c   1.000
_cell.angle_alpha   90.00
_cell.angle_beta   90.00
_cell.angle_gamma   90.00
#
_symmetry.space_group_name_H-M   'P 1'
#
loop_
_entity.id
_entity.type
_entity.pdbx_description
1 polymer ?
#
loop_
_entity_poly.entity_id
_entity_poly.type
_entity_poly.pdbx_seq_one_letter_code
_entity_poly.pdbx_strand_id
1 'polypeptide(L)'
;MEFASFFNSMGVRVKVIEMMPEILGAMDKETSAMLRADYTKKGVNFYLNTKVTEVSDKGVTVEKDGKSSFIDADRILVSVGRKANITQVGLDKLNIELHRNGVVVDEHMLTSHPRVYACGDITGFALWSH
;
A
#
# COMPACT_ATOMS: atom_id res chain seq x y z
N MET A 1 8.82 -0.96 -0.47
CA MET A 1 10.23 -0.53 -0.67
C MET A 1 11.23 -1.68 -0.57
N GLU A 2 11.00 -2.69 0.25
CA GLU A 2 11.88 -3.86 0.43
C GLU A 2 12.18 -4.59 -0.89
N PHE A 3 11.16 -4.94 -1.66
CA PHE A 3 11.35 -5.55 -2.98
C PHE A 3 12.08 -4.64 -3.97
N ALA A 4 11.89 -3.32 -3.89
CA ALA A 4 12.62 -2.39 -4.73
C ALA A 4 14.14 -2.46 -4.42
N SER A 5 14.50 -2.53 -3.13
CA SER A 5 15.89 -2.72 -2.69
C SER A 5 16.45 -4.06 -3.17
N PHE A 6 15.69 -5.13 -2.92
CA PHE A 6 16.10 -6.49 -3.26
C PHE A 6 16.38 -6.63 -4.77
N PHE A 7 15.44 -6.27 -5.61
CA PHE A 7 15.62 -6.40 -7.06
C PHE A 7 16.71 -5.47 -7.61
N ASN A 8 16.81 -4.24 -7.07
CA ASN A 8 17.86 -3.32 -7.47
C ASN A 8 19.25 -3.88 -7.14
N SER A 9 19.40 -4.52 -5.97
CA SER A 9 20.66 -5.18 -5.56
C SER A 9 21.05 -6.36 -6.46
N MET A 10 20.07 -6.96 -7.13
CA MET A 10 20.28 -8.03 -8.12
C MET A 10 20.55 -7.49 -9.53
N GLY A 11 20.71 -6.18 -9.71
CA GLY A 11 20.97 -5.57 -11.01
C GLY A 11 19.73 -5.31 -11.87
N VAL A 12 18.51 -5.46 -11.33
CA VAL A 12 17.27 -5.15 -12.03
C VAL A 12 17.06 -3.63 -12.03
N ARG A 13 16.68 -3.07 -13.18
CA ARG A 13 16.26 -1.67 -13.28
C ARG A 13 14.88 -1.49 -12.65
N VAL A 14 14.84 -0.89 -11.48
CA VAL A 14 13.60 -0.71 -10.71
C VAL A 14 13.01 0.68 -10.93
N LYS A 15 11.71 0.72 -11.22
CA LYS A 15 10.88 1.93 -11.31
C LYS A 15 9.80 1.84 -10.24
N VAL A 16 9.72 2.83 -9.35
CA VAL A 16 8.71 2.92 -8.29
C VAL A 16 7.72 4.01 -8.67
N ILE A 17 6.44 3.66 -8.76
CA ILE A 17 5.37 4.61 -9.07
C ILE A 17 4.52 4.77 -7.82
N GLU A 18 4.35 6.01 -7.35
CA GLU A 18 3.60 6.35 -6.16
C GLU A 18 2.66 7.53 -6.44
N MET A 19 1.41 7.35 -6.08
CA MET A 19 0.38 8.39 -6.23
C MET A 19 0.58 9.55 -5.25
N MET A 20 1.18 9.27 -4.10
CA MET A 20 1.46 10.26 -3.07
C MET A 20 2.70 11.10 -3.41
N PRO A 21 2.86 12.28 -2.77
CA PRO A 21 4.01 13.14 -2.99
C PRO A 21 5.32 12.59 -2.42
N GLU A 22 5.26 11.55 -1.58
CA GLU A 22 6.42 10.88 -1.02
C GLU A 22 6.15 9.38 -0.81
N ILE A 23 7.20 8.57 -0.82
CA ILE A 23 7.13 7.14 -0.47
C ILE A 23 6.85 6.96 1.02
N LEU A 24 6.31 5.80 1.40
CA LEU A 24 6.05 5.45 2.81
C LEU A 24 5.18 6.50 3.53
N GLY A 25 4.07 6.89 2.93
CA GLY A 25 3.22 8.00 3.36
C GLY A 25 2.73 8.01 4.81
N ALA A 26 2.83 6.88 5.53
CA ALA A 26 2.52 6.77 6.96
C ALA A 26 3.73 7.04 7.87
N MET A 27 4.92 7.22 7.31
CA MET A 27 6.16 7.44 8.05
C MET A 27 6.55 8.92 8.05
N ASP A 28 7.55 9.25 8.86
CA ASP A 28 8.15 10.59 8.90
C ASP A 28 8.67 10.99 7.52
N LYS A 29 8.36 12.23 7.12
CA LYS A 29 8.67 12.73 5.77
C LYS A 29 10.17 12.89 5.51
N GLU A 30 10.93 13.27 6.51
CA GLU A 30 12.39 13.45 6.39
C GLU A 30 13.05 12.08 6.19
N THR A 31 12.66 11.09 6.99
CA THR A 31 13.12 9.70 6.88
C THR A 31 12.76 9.12 5.51
N SER A 32 11.55 9.33 5.02
CA SER A 32 11.11 8.88 3.70
C SER A 32 11.91 9.50 2.57
N ALA A 33 12.16 10.81 2.64
CA ALA A 33 12.96 11.54 1.66
C ALA A 33 14.43 11.08 1.65
N MET A 34 15.02 10.82 2.83
CA MET A 34 16.37 10.28 2.95
C MET A 34 16.48 8.89 2.31
N LEU A 35 15.53 8.00 2.60
CA LEU A 35 15.50 6.65 2.00
C LEU A 35 15.36 6.74 0.48
N ARG A 36 14.46 7.57 -0.03
CA ARG A 36 14.28 7.77 -1.48
C ARG A 36 15.55 8.30 -2.14
N ALA A 37 16.22 9.28 -1.49
CA ALA A 37 17.46 9.84 -2.00
C ALA A 37 18.57 8.76 -2.08
N ASP A 38 18.70 7.89 -1.08
CA ASP A 38 19.65 6.78 -1.08
C ASP A 38 19.36 5.79 -2.22
N TYR A 39 18.10 5.40 -2.39
CA TYR A 39 17.71 4.48 -3.46
C TYR A 39 17.87 5.10 -4.86
N THR A 40 17.65 6.39 -4.99
CA THR A 40 17.91 7.12 -6.25
C THR A 40 19.39 7.08 -6.61
N LYS A 41 20.30 7.27 -5.64
CA LYS A 41 21.76 7.12 -5.84
C LYS A 41 22.13 5.70 -6.27
N LYS A 42 21.38 4.69 -5.84
CA LYS A 42 21.55 3.28 -6.23
C LYS A 42 20.88 2.92 -7.56
N GLY A 43 20.27 3.88 -8.25
CA GLY A 43 19.71 3.68 -9.59
C GLY A 43 18.21 3.36 -9.64
N VAL A 44 17.50 3.40 -8.51
CA VAL A 44 16.03 3.27 -8.51
C VAL A 44 15.38 4.55 -9.02
N ASN A 45 14.47 4.45 -9.98
CA ASN A 45 13.73 5.58 -10.52
C ASN A 45 12.37 5.75 -9.82
N PHE A 46 12.08 6.95 -9.33
CA PHE A 46 10.83 7.26 -8.65
C PHE A 46 9.93 8.18 -9.48
N TYR A 47 8.66 7.82 -9.57
CA TYR A 47 7.59 8.58 -10.20
C TYR A 47 6.56 8.93 -9.12
N LEU A 48 6.76 10.05 -8.42
CA LEU A 48 5.86 10.54 -7.36
C LEU A 48 4.74 11.40 -7.96
N ASN A 49 3.65 11.57 -7.19
CA ASN A 49 2.42 12.23 -7.66
C ASN A 49 1.91 11.64 -8.98
N THR A 50 2.10 10.33 -9.16
CA THR A 50 1.83 9.64 -10.42
C THR A 50 0.88 8.48 -10.16
N LYS A 51 -0.29 8.52 -10.78
CA LYS A 51 -1.34 7.51 -10.64
C LYS A 51 -1.22 6.49 -11.77
N VAL A 52 -1.21 5.20 -11.44
CA VAL A 52 -1.37 4.14 -12.44
C VAL A 52 -2.85 4.06 -12.84
N THR A 53 -3.13 4.17 -14.12
CA THR A 53 -4.49 4.10 -14.68
C THR A 53 -4.77 2.77 -15.37
N GLU A 54 -3.73 2.12 -15.90
CA GLU A 54 -3.86 0.85 -16.62
C GLU A 54 -2.60 0.01 -16.44
N VAL A 55 -2.77 -1.31 -16.39
CA VAL A 55 -1.68 -2.30 -16.33
C VAL A 55 -1.79 -3.23 -17.52
N SER A 56 -0.67 -3.46 -18.21
CA SER A 56 -0.55 -4.36 -19.35
C SER A 56 0.67 -5.28 -19.22
N ASP A 57 0.79 -6.27 -20.09
CA ASP A 57 1.94 -7.18 -20.14
C ASP A 57 3.27 -6.48 -20.51
N LYS A 58 3.21 -5.24 -21.04
CA LYS A 58 4.38 -4.49 -21.50
C LYS A 58 4.75 -3.32 -20.58
N GLY A 59 3.95 -3.05 -19.56
CA GLY A 59 4.16 -1.94 -18.67
C GLY A 59 2.86 -1.34 -18.15
N VAL A 60 2.91 -0.11 -17.69
CA VAL A 60 1.77 0.60 -17.10
C VAL A 60 1.54 1.96 -17.77
N THR A 61 0.26 2.32 -17.91
CA THR A 61 -0.14 3.68 -18.25
C THR A 61 -0.30 4.46 -16.95
N VAL A 62 0.29 5.64 -16.91
CA VAL A 62 0.27 6.51 -15.73
C VAL A 62 -0.25 7.90 -16.10
N GLU A 63 -0.82 8.57 -15.11
CA GLU A 63 -1.28 9.94 -15.20
C GLU A 63 -0.56 10.81 -14.14
N LYS A 64 -0.02 11.92 -14.59
CA LYS A 64 0.56 12.98 -13.75
C LYS A 64 0.16 14.34 -14.31
N ASP A 65 -0.37 15.20 -13.45
CA ASP A 65 -0.80 16.58 -13.84
C ASP A 65 -1.72 16.62 -15.06
N GLY A 66 -2.65 15.63 -15.15
CA GLY A 66 -3.60 15.50 -16.25
C GLY A 66 -2.97 15.00 -17.57
N LYS A 67 -1.69 14.61 -17.57
CA LYS A 67 -1.00 14.05 -18.73
C LYS A 67 -0.80 12.56 -18.57
N SER A 68 -1.23 11.81 -19.57
CA SER A 68 -1.02 10.36 -19.62
C SER A 68 0.32 10.03 -20.28
N SER A 69 1.03 9.03 -19.76
CA SER A 69 2.25 8.49 -20.34
C SER A 69 2.37 7.00 -20.08
N PHE A 70 3.22 6.32 -20.84
CA PHE A 70 3.46 4.89 -20.68
C PHE A 70 4.85 4.64 -20.09
N ILE A 71 4.92 3.75 -19.12
CA ILE A 71 6.18 3.28 -18.49
C ILE A 71 6.31 1.80 -18.78
N ASP A 72 7.31 1.44 -19.55
CA ASP A 72 7.63 0.05 -19.90
C ASP A 72 8.11 -0.75 -18.69
N ALA A 73 7.77 -2.01 -18.64
CA ALA A 73 8.26 -2.95 -17.64
C ALA A 73 8.07 -4.41 -18.08
N ASP A 74 9.06 -5.27 -17.83
CA ASP A 74 8.97 -6.72 -18.05
C ASP A 74 8.18 -7.43 -16.95
N ARG A 75 8.17 -6.87 -15.74
CA ARG A 75 7.45 -7.37 -14.57
C ARG A 75 6.89 -6.22 -13.77
N ILE A 76 5.69 -6.44 -13.22
CA ILE A 76 4.97 -5.45 -12.43
C ILE A 76 4.63 -6.06 -11.08
N LEU A 77 5.06 -5.41 -10.01
CA LEU A 77 4.68 -5.73 -8.64
C LEU A 77 3.67 -4.70 -8.14
N VAL A 78 2.49 -5.16 -7.77
CA VAL A 78 1.44 -4.30 -7.19
C VAL A 78 1.50 -4.40 -5.67
N SER A 79 1.78 -3.28 -5.01
CA SER A 79 1.88 -3.18 -3.55
C SER A 79 1.23 -1.87 -3.06
N VAL A 80 -0.07 -1.73 -3.32
CA VAL A 80 -0.85 -0.50 -3.12
C VAL A 80 -1.58 -0.46 -1.78
N GLY A 81 -1.21 -1.31 -0.84
CA GLY A 81 -1.78 -1.39 0.50
C GLY A 81 -2.59 -2.66 0.76
N ARG A 82 -3.20 -2.73 1.93
CA ARG A 82 -3.97 -3.86 2.43
C ARG A 82 -5.35 -3.39 2.87
N LYS A 83 -6.31 -4.30 2.83
CA LYS A 83 -7.64 -4.12 3.42
C LYS A 83 -7.91 -5.26 4.38
N ALA A 84 -8.58 -4.98 5.48
CA ALA A 84 -9.06 -6.01 6.37
C ALA A 84 -10.00 -6.98 5.63
N ASN A 85 -9.77 -8.29 5.79
CA ASN A 85 -10.66 -9.29 5.22
C ASN A 85 -11.84 -9.50 6.17
N ILE A 86 -12.88 -8.72 5.99
CA ILE A 86 -14.10 -8.70 6.80
C ILE A 86 -15.31 -9.31 6.08
N THR A 87 -15.11 -9.80 4.86
CA THR A 87 -16.18 -10.41 4.06
C THR A 87 -16.28 -11.91 4.31
N GLN A 88 -17.49 -12.47 4.25
CA GLN A 88 -17.76 -13.92 4.35
C GLN A 88 -17.37 -14.58 5.68
N VAL A 89 -17.10 -13.79 6.72
CA VAL A 89 -16.80 -14.30 8.08
C VAL A 89 -17.99 -14.21 9.04
N GLY A 90 -19.17 -13.84 8.53
CA GLY A 90 -20.43 -13.85 9.27
C GLY A 90 -20.65 -12.65 10.20
N LEU A 91 -19.88 -11.57 10.08
CA LEU A 91 -20.02 -10.35 10.90
C LEU A 91 -21.38 -9.68 10.69
N ASP A 92 -21.94 -9.77 9.50
CA ASP A 92 -23.26 -9.29 9.11
C ASP A 92 -24.37 -9.97 9.91
N LYS A 93 -24.25 -11.27 10.18
CA LYS A 93 -25.22 -12.05 10.96
C LYS A 93 -25.28 -11.62 12.44
N LEU A 94 -24.21 -11.03 12.93
CA LEU A 94 -24.08 -10.54 14.30
C LEU A 94 -24.33 -9.05 14.42
N ASN A 95 -24.65 -8.36 13.32
CA ASN A 95 -24.83 -6.91 13.24
C ASN A 95 -23.62 -6.15 13.84
N ILE A 96 -22.41 -6.65 13.61
CA ILE A 96 -21.18 -6.00 14.08
C ILE A 96 -20.93 -4.74 13.28
N GLU A 97 -20.66 -3.64 13.97
CA GLU A 97 -20.35 -2.37 13.35
C GLU A 97 -19.00 -2.43 12.62
N LEU A 98 -19.01 -1.96 11.36
CA LEU A 98 -17.84 -1.93 10.50
C LEU A 98 -17.53 -0.50 10.11
N HIS A 99 -16.28 -0.16 10.02
CA HIS A 99 -15.81 1.05 9.36
C HIS A 99 -15.08 0.73 8.05
N ARG A 100 -14.64 1.78 7.33
CA ARG A 100 -14.01 1.62 6.01
C ARG A 100 -12.84 0.62 6.00
N ASN A 101 -12.09 0.53 7.09
CA ASN A 101 -10.85 -0.23 7.15
C ASN A 101 -10.97 -1.55 7.94
N GLY A 102 -12.08 -1.78 8.66
CA GLY A 102 -12.22 -2.99 9.47
C GLY A 102 -13.40 -2.96 10.45
N VAL A 103 -13.30 -3.77 11.49
CA VAL A 103 -14.27 -3.88 12.57
C VAL A 103 -14.06 -2.77 13.59
N VAL A 104 -15.16 -2.10 14.01
CA VAL A 104 -15.12 -1.12 15.10
C VAL A 104 -14.98 -1.86 16.43
N VAL A 105 -13.99 -1.46 17.22
CA VAL A 105 -13.74 -1.99 18.56
C VAL A 105 -13.43 -0.86 19.56
N ASP A 106 -13.68 -1.12 20.84
CA ASP A 106 -13.28 -0.23 21.92
C ASP A 106 -11.81 -0.46 22.36
N GLU A 107 -11.39 0.20 23.43
CA GLU A 107 -10.04 0.08 23.99
C GLU A 107 -9.71 -1.32 24.55
N HIS A 108 -10.73 -2.16 24.76
CA HIS A 108 -10.62 -3.54 25.21
C HIS A 108 -10.78 -4.54 24.06
N MET A 109 -10.80 -4.07 22.79
CA MET A 109 -11.01 -4.87 21.59
C MET A 109 -12.42 -5.49 21.51
N LEU A 110 -13.37 -5.04 22.31
CA LEU A 110 -14.76 -5.45 22.26
C LEU A 110 -15.45 -4.78 21.04
N THR A 111 -16.18 -5.56 20.27
CA THR A 111 -16.99 -5.07 19.15
C THR A 111 -18.32 -4.49 19.63
N SER A 112 -19.15 -4.00 18.71
CA SER A 112 -20.54 -3.61 19.02
C SER A 112 -21.41 -4.77 19.54
N HIS A 113 -20.97 -6.03 19.38
CA HIS A 113 -21.66 -7.19 19.93
C HIS A 113 -21.03 -7.59 21.28
N PRO A 114 -21.83 -7.75 22.38
CA PRO A 114 -21.36 -7.81 23.77
C PRO A 114 -20.51 -9.02 24.15
N ARG A 115 -20.29 -9.97 23.27
CA ARG A 115 -19.49 -11.18 23.51
C ARG A 115 -18.54 -11.51 22.37
N VAL A 116 -18.28 -10.53 21.50
CA VAL A 116 -17.40 -10.71 20.34
C VAL A 116 -16.29 -9.67 20.37
N TYR A 117 -15.08 -10.14 20.33
CA TYR A 117 -13.86 -9.34 20.30
C TYR A 117 -13.20 -9.47 18.94
N ALA A 118 -12.52 -8.42 18.48
CA ALA A 118 -11.73 -8.45 17.27
C ALA A 118 -10.34 -7.87 17.54
N CYS A 119 -9.30 -8.52 17.05
CA CYS A 119 -7.92 -8.07 17.20
C CYS A 119 -7.11 -8.34 15.93
N GLY A 120 -5.98 -7.66 15.80
CA GLY A 120 -5.10 -7.75 14.63
C GLY A 120 -5.62 -6.95 13.44
N ASP A 121 -5.22 -7.33 12.25
CA ASP A 121 -5.48 -6.60 10.99
C ASP A 121 -6.98 -6.38 10.70
N ILE A 122 -7.85 -7.23 11.25
CA ILE A 122 -9.30 -7.09 11.06
C ILE A 122 -9.87 -5.80 11.67
N THR A 123 -9.20 -5.22 12.67
CA THR A 123 -9.61 -3.95 13.28
C THR A 123 -9.22 -2.73 12.46
N GLY A 124 -8.32 -2.88 11.50
CA GLY A 124 -7.86 -1.80 10.64
C GLY A 124 -6.95 -0.76 11.30
N PHE A 125 -6.56 -0.95 12.57
CA PHE A 125 -5.67 -0.01 13.28
C PHE A 125 -4.23 -0.07 12.75
N ALA A 126 -3.74 -1.26 12.45
CA ALA A 126 -2.41 -1.46 11.90
C ALA A 126 -2.42 -2.69 10.98
N LEU A 127 -2.27 -2.46 9.69
CA LEU A 127 -2.22 -3.51 8.67
C LEU A 127 -0.76 -3.86 8.39
N TRP A 128 -0.14 -4.55 9.35
CA TRP A 128 1.24 -5.01 9.21
C TRP A 128 1.30 -6.37 8.51
N SER A 129 2.28 -6.55 7.63
CA SER A 129 2.67 -7.88 7.17
C SER A 129 3.66 -8.47 8.17
N HIS A 130 3.31 -9.55 8.79
CA HIS A 130 4.22 -10.37 9.59
C HIS A 130 4.82 -11.47 8.75
#